data_c91f36c093acc6d1b59f4e780350c829
#
_entry.id   c91f36c093acc6d1b59f4e780350c829
#
_cell.length_a   1.000
_cell.length_b   1.000
_cell.length_c   1.000
_cell.angle_alpha   90.00
_cell.angle_beta   90.00
_cell.angle_gamma   90.00
#
_symmetry.space_group_name_H-M   'P 1'
#
loop_
_entity.id
_entity.type
_entity.pdbx_description
1 polymer ?
#
loop_
_entity_poly.entity_id
_entity_poly.type
_entity_poly.pdbx_seq_one_letter_code
_entity_poly.pdbx_strand_id
1 'polypeptide(L)'
;MKNSKAIWTVKTECGPIREKNEDAIYPDKSGSSSLPIKAGIFDGMGGHKKGEVASLIASEVMDDSLANISDYVNLANKNILDYQNKHSEATGMGTTMTIVEIDQEKVLHLAHVGDSRCYVLNNRNLIQLTKDENVPGYQNVLTQALGSKEKLKIQIKDFQLTSGDVVFLCTDGVYNEIGDECYNNLRQRLS
;
A
#
# COMPACT_ATOMS: atom_id res chain seq x y z
N MET A 1 -29.82 -8.42 -6.15
CA MET A 1 -28.85 -8.13 -5.05
C MET A 1 -28.55 -6.65 -5.08
N LYS A 2 -28.60 -5.92 -3.95
CA LYS A 2 -28.18 -4.50 -3.94
C LYS A 2 -26.66 -4.47 -4.15
N ASN A 3 -26.21 -3.86 -5.25
CA ASN A 3 -24.77 -3.68 -5.47
C ASN A 3 -24.23 -2.81 -4.33
N SER A 4 -23.29 -3.36 -3.56
CA SER A 4 -22.59 -2.59 -2.53
C SER A 4 -21.73 -1.54 -3.22
N LYS A 5 -21.78 -0.30 -2.68
CA LYS A 5 -21.02 0.84 -3.20
C LYS A 5 -19.86 1.12 -2.26
N ALA A 6 -18.67 1.28 -2.84
CA ALA A 6 -17.52 1.82 -2.15
C ALA A 6 -17.33 3.30 -2.51
N ILE A 7 -16.85 4.07 -1.53
CA ILE A 7 -16.43 5.46 -1.71
C ILE A 7 -15.00 5.54 -1.17
N TRP A 8 -14.11 6.20 -1.89
CA TRP A 8 -12.74 6.38 -1.46
C TRP A 8 -12.26 7.82 -1.64
N THR A 9 -11.35 8.18 -0.79
CA THR A 9 -10.58 9.42 -0.89
C THR A 9 -9.11 9.11 -0.84
N VAL A 10 -8.33 9.84 -1.61
CA VAL A 10 -6.88 9.65 -1.73
C VAL A 10 -6.17 10.98 -1.57
N LYS A 11 -4.99 10.93 -0.98
CA LYS A 11 -4.08 12.06 -0.86
C LYS A 11 -2.65 11.56 -0.82
N THR A 12 -1.77 12.19 -1.59
CA THR A 12 -0.32 12.04 -1.49
C THR A 12 0.32 13.41 -1.61
N GLU A 13 1.30 13.69 -0.77
CA GLU A 13 2.01 14.98 -0.74
C GLU A 13 3.48 14.73 -0.43
N CYS A 14 4.33 15.52 -1.06
CA CYS A 14 5.73 15.57 -0.66
C CYS A 14 5.84 16.21 0.72
N GLY A 15 6.46 15.52 1.66
CA GLY A 15 6.74 16.08 2.98
C GLY A 15 7.71 17.28 2.91
N PRO A 16 7.76 18.11 3.96
CA PRO A 16 8.52 19.38 3.93
C PRO A 16 10.06 19.19 3.86
N ILE A 17 10.54 17.98 4.08
CA ILE A 17 11.98 17.66 4.12
C ILE A 17 12.47 17.07 2.79
N ARG A 18 11.59 16.43 2.03
CA ARG A 18 11.94 15.75 0.78
C ARG A 18 11.82 16.69 -0.42
N GLU A 19 12.72 16.55 -1.38
CA GLU A 19 12.67 17.33 -2.63
C GLU A 19 11.63 16.77 -3.61
N LYS A 20 11.33 15.47 -3.50
CA LYS A 20 10.39 14.75 -4.36
C LYS A 20 9.46 13.89 -3.52
N ASN A 21 8.24 13.72 -4.02
CA ASN A 21 7.33 12.70 -3.54
C ASN A 21 7.73 11.36 -4.19
N GLU A 22 8.15 10.40 -3.37
CA GLU A 22 8.52 9.06 -3.82
C GLU A 22 7.36 8.08 -3.65
N ASP A 23 6.23 8.51 -3.06
CA ASP A 23 5.03 7.69 -2.89
C ASP A 23 4.17 7.67 -4.15
N ALA A 24 3.59 6.52 -4.47
CA ALA A 24 2.50 6.38 -5.42
C ALA A 24 1.25 5.80 -4.74
N ILE A 25 0.09 6.05 -5.32
CA ILE A 25 -1.21 5.59 -4.82
C ILE A 25 -2.06 5.06 -5.98
N TYR A 26 -2.94 4.11 -5.68
CA TYR A 26 -3.95 3.62 -6.62
C TYR A 26 -5.29 3.44 -5.90
N PRO A 27 -6.42 3.90 -6.51
CA PRO A 27 -6.48 4.78 -7.68
C PRO A 27 -5.87 6.17 -7.39
N ASP A 28 -5.51 6.91 -8.44
CA ASP A 28 -4.85 8.22 -8.33
C ASP A 28 -5.81 9.36 -7.94
N LYS A 29 -7.12 9.11 -8.00
CA LYS A 29 -8.18 10.09 -7.69
C LYS A 29 -9.25 9.51 -6.79
N SER A 30 -9.79 10.38 -5.93
CA SER A 30 -10.96 10.07 -5.11
C SER A 30 -12.18 9.77 -5.98
N GLY A 31 -13.02 8.84 -5.51
CA GLY A 31 -14.14 8.42 -6.32
C GLY A 31 -15.12 7.50 -5.61
N SER A 32 -15.97 6.87 -6.40
CA SER A 32 -16.91 5.85 -5.93
C SER A 32 -17.31 4.90 -7.04
N SER A 33 -17.45 3.62 -6.74
CA SER A 33 -17.99 2.61 -7.65
C SER A 33 -18.73 1.50 -6.91
N SER A 34 -19.36 0.60 -7.67
CA SER A 34 -19.76 -0.70 -7.13
C SER A 34 -18.55 -1.60 -6.95
N LEU A 35 -18.65 -2.57 -6.04
CA LEU A 35 -17.65 -3.63 -5.90
C LEU A 35 -17.62 -4.52 -7.16
N PRO A 36 -16.48 -5.13 -7.52
CA PRO A 36 -15.23 -5.09 -6.77
C PRO A 36 -14.44 -3.79 -6.99
N ILE A 37 -13.52 -3.48 -6.07
CA ILE A 37 -12.56 -2.38 -6.18
C ILE A 37 -11.16 -2.81 -5.76
N LYS A 38 -10.14 -2.12 -6.29
CA LYS A 38 -8.75 -2.25 -5.87
C LYS A 38 -8.23 -0.93 -5.34
N ALA A 39 -7.36 -0.99 -4.35
CA ALA A 39 -6.62 0.17 -3.85
C ALA A 39 -5.21 -0.24 -3.42
N GLY A 40 -4.27 0.69 -3.48
CA GLY A 40 -2.89 0.43 -3.10
C GLY A 40 -2.11 1.69 -2.77
N ILE A 41 -1.08 1.50 -1.95
CA ILE A 41 -0.07 2.50 -1.64
C ILE A 41 1.32 1.90 -1.81
N PHE A 42 2.26 2.71 -2.26
CA PHE A 42 3.59 2.33 -2.68
C PHE A 42 4.56 3.40 -2.22
N ASP A 43 5.35 3.11 -1.19
CA ASP A 43 6.34 4.02 -0.62
C ASP A 43 7.70 3.75 -1.29
N GLY A 44 8.12 4.67 -2.12
CA GLY A 44 9.35 4.57 -2.88
C GLY A 44 10.58 4.84 -2.02
N MET A 45 11.49 3.88 -1.97
CA MET A 45 12.71 3.93 -1.20
C MET A 45 13.95 3.96 -2.10
N GLY A 46 14.94 4.71 -1.69
CA GLY A 46 16.18 4.74 -2.45
C GLY A 46 17.02 6.01 -2.27
N GLY A 47 16.44 7.04 -1.65
CA GLY A 47 17.12 8.31 -1.41
C GLY A 47 17.67 8.95 -2.69
N HIS A 48 18.81 8.53 -3.19
CA HIS A 48 19.38 9.01 -4.45
C HIS A 48 19.08 8.11 -5.66
N LYS A 49 18.22 7.07 -5.53
CA LYS A 49 18.12 5.95 -6.47
C LYS A 49 16.75 5.76 -7.10
N LYS A 50 16.01 6.84 -7.36
CA LYS A 50 14.72 6.75 -8.09
C LYS A 50 13.63 5.93 -7.41
N GLY A 51 13.38 6.15 -6.11
CA GLY A 51 12.25 5.57 -5.38
C GLY A 51 10.91 5.89 -6.05
N GLU A 52 10.77 7.11 -6.56
CA GLU A 52 9.58 7.56 -7.31
C GLU A 52 9.29 6.73 -8.59
N VAL A 53 10.33 6.19 -9.21
CA VAL A 53 10.17 5.31 -10.37
C VAL A 53 9.72 3.92 -9.93
N ALA A 54 10.26 3.41 -8.83
CA ALA A 54 9.90 2.10 -8.33
C ALA A 54 8.43 2.06 -7.87
N SER A 55 7.99 3.08 -7.12
CA SER A 55 6.60 3.19 -6.65
C SER A 55 5.62 3.36 -7.82
N LEU A 56 6.00 4.13 -8.85
CA LEU A 56 5.18 4.29 -10.05
C LEU A 56 5.03 2.95 -10.81
N ILE A 57 6.14 2.25 -11.08
CA ILE A 57 6.11 0.92 -11.74
C ILE A 57 5.22 -0.06 -10.95
N ALA A 58 5.30 -0.01 -9.62
CA ALA A 58 4.47 -0.87 -8.78
C ALA A 58 2.99 -0.49 -8.83
N SER A 59 2.66 0.79 -8.94
CA SER A 59 1.26 1.24 -9.03
C SER A 59 0.61 0.90 -10.38
N GLU A 60 1.38 0.92 -11.47
CA GLU A 60 0.88 0.64 -12.83
C GLU A 60 0.31 -0.78 -12.99
N VAL A 61 0.84 -1.77 -12.25
CA VAL A 61 0.32 -3.14 -12.34
C VAL A 61 -1.13 -3.28 -11.81
N MET A 62 -1.62 -2.29 -11.06
CA MET A 62 -2.99 -2.30 -10.53
C MET A 62 -4.06 -2.19 -11.62
N ASP A 63 -3.71 -1.73 -12.82
CA ASP A 63 -4.61 -1.69 -13.98
C ASP A 63 -4.77 -3.06 -14.65
N ASP A 64 -3.89 -4.02 -14.36
CA ASP A 64 -4.00 -5.39 -14.85
C ASP A 64 -5.17 -6.14 -14.19
N SER A 65 -5.59 -7.21 -14.84
CA SER A 65 -6.62 -8.14 -14.32
C SER A 65 -5.97 -9.47 -14.00
N LEU A 66 -5.36 -9.56 -12.82
CA LEU A 66 -4.69 -10.77 -12.35
C LEU A 66 -5.62 -11.61 -11.47
N ALA A 67 -5.39 -12.94 -11.48
CA ALA A 67 -6.28 -13.88 -10.80
C ALA A 67 -6.12 -13.86 -9.27
N ASN A 68 -4.88 -13.59 -8.79
CA ASN A 68 -4.59 -13.59 -7.36
C ASN A 68 -3.91 -12.28 -6.98
N ILE A 69 -4.23 -11.79 -5.80
CA ILE A 69 -3.64 -10.53 -5.30
C ILE A 69 -2.11 -10.60 -5.16
N SER A 70 -1.53 -11.77 -4.89
CA SER A 70 -0.09 -11.97 -4.85
C SER A 70 0.60 -11.81 -6.20
N ASP A 71 -0.13 -12.04 -7.30
CA ASP A 71 0.43 -11.95 -8.66
C ASP A 71 0.76 -10.49 -9.00
N TYR A 72 0.01 -9.52 -8.48
CA TYR A 72 0.34 -8.09 -8.60
C TYR A 72 1.70 -7.77 -7.98
N VAL A 73 1.98 -8.29 -6.78
CA VAL A 73 3.27 -8.08 -6.10
C VAL A 73 4.43 -8.72 -6.91
N ASN A 74 4.23 -9.94 -7.40
CA ASN A 74 5.24 -10.64 -8.19
C ASN A 74 5.51 -9.92 -9.52
N LEU A 75 4.46 -9.44 -10.21
CA LEU A 75 4.60 -8.70 -11.45
C LEU A 75 5.31 -7.36 -11.23
N ALA A 76 4.90 -6.60 -10.21
CA ALA A 76 5.55 -5.33 -9.85
C ALA A 76 7.04 -5.53 -9.53
N ASN A 77 7.35 -6.53 -8.70
CA ASN A 77 8.76 -6.84 -8.36
C ASN A 77 9.59 -7.18 -9.60
N LYS A 78 9.04 -8.02 -10.48
CA LYS A 78 9.69 -8.36 -11.75
C LYS A 78 9.92 -7.12 -12.61
N ASN A 79 8.92 -6.26 -12.78
CA ASN A 79 9.04 -5.05 -13.60
C ASN A 79 10.09 -4.09 -13.05
N ILE A 80 10.19 -3.93 -11.71
CA ILE A 80 11.21 -3.10 -11.06
C ILE A 80 12.61 -3.69 -11.31
N LEU A 81 12.80 -5.00 -11.14
CA LEU A 81 14.08 -5.66 -11.41
C LEU A 81 14.48 -5.58 -12.88
N ASP A 82 13.53 -5.77 -13.79
CA ASP A 82 13.75 -5.63 -15.22
C ASP A 82 14.14 -4.18 -15.60
N TYR A 83 13.56 -3.18 -14.94
CA TYR A 83 13.94 -1.78 -15.10
C TYR A 83 15.36 -1.51 -14.62
N GLN A 84 15.74 -1.99 -13.43
CA GLN A 84 17.09 -1.87 -12.89
C GLN A 84 18.14 -2.49 -13.81
N ASN A 85 17.83 -3.65 -14.41
CA ASN A 85 18.74 -4.34 -15.34
C ASN A 85 19.01 -3.54 -16.62
N LYS A 86 18.06 -2.69 -17.03
CA LYS A 86 18.16 -1.83 -18.23
C LYS A 86 18.73 -0.45 -17.93
N HIS A 87 18.68 -0.02 -16.68
CA HIS A 87 19.01 1.34 -16.23
C HIS A 87 19.93 1.29 -15.01
N SER A 88 21.24 1.34 -15.26
CA SER A 88 22.25 1.21 -14.19
C SER A 88 22.14 2.29 -13.10
N GLU A 89 21.65 3.48 -13.46
CA GLU A 89 21.38 4.58 -12.52
C GLU A 89 20.21 4.31 -11.56
N ALA A 90 19.38 3.33 -11.86
CA ALA A 90 18.25 2.89 -11.04
C ALA A 90 18.59 1.68 -10.14
N THR A 91 19.84 1.19 -10.21
CA THR A 91 20.27 0.04 -9.41
C THR A 91 20.07 0.26 -7.92
N GLY A 92 19.29 -0.61 -7.28
CA GLY A 92 18.97 -0.55 -5.86
C GLY A 92 17.80 0.36 -5.52
N MET A 93 17.02 0.85 -6.50
CA MET A 93 15.71 1.42 -6.24
C MET A 93 14.76 0.34 -5.73
N GLY A 94 13.77 0.74 -4.95
CA GLY A 94 12.76 -0.17 -4.45
C GLY A 94 11.53 0.56 -3.97
N THR A 95 10.51 -0.19 -3.59
CA THR A 95 9.28 0.35 -3.00
C THR A 95 8.64 -0.66 -2.06
N THR A 96 7.88 -0.17 -1.09
CA THR A 96 6.87 -1.00 -0.40
C THR A 96 5.71 -1.28 -1.35
N MET A 97 4.86 -2.22 -1.01
CA MET A 97 3.59 -2.43 -1.69
C MET A 97 2.55 -2.94 -0.70
N THR A 98 1.51 -2.15 -0.47
CA THR A 98 0.35 -2.55 0.34
C THR A 98 -0.88 -2.36 -0.51
N ILE A 99 -1.48 -3.46 -0.96
CA ILE A 99 -2.62 -3.45 -1.85
C ILE A 99 -3.77 -4.25 -1.28
N VAL A 100 -4.98 -3.81 -1.61
CA VAL A 100 -6.22 -4.50 -1.27
C VAL A 100 -7.12 -4.62 -2.50
N GLU A 101 -7.82 -5.74 -2.59
CA GLU A 101 -8.98 -5.93 -3.45
C GLU A 101 -10.18 -6.25 -2.57
N ILE A 102 -11.29 -5.56 -2.78
CA ILE A 102 -12.55 -5.84 -2.07
C ILE A 102 -13.52 -6.40 -3.09
N ASP A 103 -13.88 -7.66 -2.94
CA ASP A 103 -14.75 -8.39 -3.84
C ASP A 103 -16.25 -8.06 -3.64
N GLN A 104 -17.11 -8.69 -4.43
CA GLN A 104 -18.56 -8.48 -4.36
C GLN A 104 -19.19 -8.98 -3.05
N GLU A 105 -18.59 -9.94 -2.41
CA GLU A 105 -18.97 -10.53 -1.11
C GLU A 105 -18.43 -9.69 0.07
N LYS A 106 -17.71 -8.58 -0.22
CA LYS A 106 -17.03 -7.70 0.73
C LYS A 106 -15.90 -8.39 1.50
N VAL A 107 -15.27 -9.38 0.91
CA VAL A 107 -14.01 -9.88 1.41
C VAL A 107 -12.90 -8.94 0.92
N LEU A 108 -12.13 -8.43 1.86
CA LEU A 108 -10.91 -7.70 1.59
C LEU A 108 -9.78 -8.71 1.48
N HIS A 109 -9.18 -8.79 0.31
CA HIS A 109 -7.95 -9.52 0.04
C HIS A 109 -6.78 -8.55 0.12
N LEU A 110 -5.81 -8.83 0.98
CA LEU A 110 -4.61 -8.00 1.22
C LEU A 110 -3.38 -8.73 0.73
N ALA A 111 -2.51 -8.01 -0.01
CA ALA A 111 -1.11 -8.38 -0.19
C ALA A 111 -0.21 -7.23 0.27
N HIS A 112 0.87 -7.58 1.00
CA HIS A 112 1.74 -6.60 1.62
C HIS A 112 3.20 -7.02 1.62
N VAL A 113 4.08 -6.05 1.33
CA VAL A 113 5.54 -6.11 1.47
C VAL A 113 6.03 -4.74 1.93
N GLY A 114 6.79 -4.69 3.02
CA GLY A 114 7.40 -3.48 3.56
C GLY A 114 6.82 -3.06 4.91
N ASP A 115 6.70 -1.76 5.17
CA ASP A 115 6.22 -1.19 6.43
C ASP A 115 5.05 -0.21 6.26
N SER A 116 4.56 0.01 5.04
CA SER A 116 3.29 0.69 4.85
C SER A 116 2.15 -0.10 5.48
N ARG A 117 1.12 0.56 5.97
CA ARG A 117 0.11 -0.11 6.81
C ARG A 117 -1.27 -0.10 6.20
N CYS A 118 -2.01 -1.19 6.44
CA CYS A 118 -3.43 -1.32 6.19
C CYS A 118 -4.18 -1.53 7.51
N TYR A 119 -5.20 -0.70 7.73
CA TYR A 119 -6.09 -0.79 8.88
C TYR A 119 -7.54 -0.97 8.42
N VAL A 120 -8.32 -1.65 9.26
CA VAL A 120 -9.78 -1.66 9.17
C VAL A 120 -10.36 -1.06 10.44
N LEU A 121 -11.19 -0.04 10.29
CA LEU A 121 -12.04 0.47 11.37
C LEU A 121 -13.39 -0.25 11.28
N ASN A 122 -13.65 -1.12 12.24
CA ASN A 122 -14.86 -1.92 12.38
C ASN A 122 -15.46 -1.70 13.78
N ASN A 123 -16.73 -1.31 13.86
CA ASN A 123 -17.44 -1.13 15.14
C ASN A 123 -16.63 -0.39 16.21
N ARG A 124 -15.93 0.68 15.84
CA ARG A 124 -15.03 1.48 16.70
C ARG A 124 -13.70 0.81 17.07
N ASN A 125 -13.39 -0.35 16.52
CA ASN A 125 -12.09 -0.99 16.68
C ASN A 125 -11.23 -0.70 15.46
N LEU A 126 -10.05 -0.13 15.68
CA LEU A 126 -9.03 0.01 14.63
C LEU A 126 -8.13 -1.23 14.67
N ILE A 127 -8.13 -1.99 13.58
CA ILE A 127 -7.42 -3.26 13.47
C ILE A 127 -6.36 -3.10 12.39
N GLN A 128 -5.08 -3.20 12.75
CA GLN A 128 -4.00 -3.27 11.76
C GLN A 128 -3.96 -4.67 11.14
N LEU A 129 -4.06 -4.75 9.83
CA LEU A 129 -4.02 -6.00 9.09
C LEU A 129 -2.61 -6.41 8.67
N THR A 130 -1.73 -5.44 8.42
CA THR A 130 -0.32 -5.64 8.06
C THR A 130 0.57 -5.79 9.28
N LYS A 131 1.75 -6.35 9.06
CA LYS A 131 2.84 -6.35 10.03
C LYS A 131 4.06 -5.73 9.38
N ASP A 132 4.58 -4.67 10.00
CA ASP A 132 5.75 -3.95 9.50
C ASP A 132 6.97 -4.86 9.38
N GLU A 133 7.69 -4.74 8.27
CA GLU A 133 8.85 -5.57 7.93
C GLU A 133 10.17 -4.80 8.11
N ASN A 134 10.34 -4.18 9.28
CA ASN A 134 11.55 -3.47 9.65
C ASN A 134 12.58 -4.41 10.31
N VAL A 135 13.86 -4.03 10.20
CA VAL A 135 14.93 -4.70 10.93
C VAL A 135 14.79 -4.39 12.43
N PRO A 136 14.82 -5.40 13.32
CA PRO A 136 14.71 -5.17 14.76
C PRO A 136 15.70 -4.12 15.26
N GLY A 137 15.19 -3.07 15.91
CA GLY A 137 15.98 -1.92 16.40
C GLY A 137 16.28 -0.83 15.38
N TYR A 138 15.86 -1.00 14.11
CA TYR A 138 16.06 -0.02 13.04
C TYR A 138 14.75 0.21 12.28
N GLN A 139 13.92 1.13 12.78
CA GLN A 139 12.58 1.37 12.24
C GLN A 139 12.54 1.83 10.78
N ASN A 140 13.62 2.46 10.29
CA ASN A 140 13.71 2.96 8.92
C ASN A 140 14.45 2.00 7.96
N VAL A 141 14.73 0.76 8.40
CA VAL A 141 15.43 -0.23 7.59
C VAL A 141 14.53 -1.43 7.35
N LEU A 142 14.09 -1.59 6.12
CA LEU A 142 13.24 -2.71 5.71
C LEU A 142 14.02 -4.01 5.61
N THR A 143 13.39 -5.12 5.98
CA THR A 143 13.95 -6.48 5.77
C THR A 143 13.78 -6.95 4.33
N GLN A 144 12.81 -6.37 3.62
CA GLN A 144 12.58 -6.58 2.20
C GLN A 144 11.72 -5.45 1.59
N ALA A 145 11.90 -5.24 0.29
CA ALA A 145 11.11 -4.34 -0.53
C ALA A 145 11.06 -4.90 -1.96
N LEU A 146 10.10 -4.46 -2.77
CA LEU A 146 10.10 -4.75 -4.20
C LEU A 146 11.37 -4.15 -4.83
N GLY A 147 11.96 -4.87 -5.78
CA GLY A 147 13.21 -4.48 -6.41
C GLY A 147 14.47 -4.89 -5.63
N SER A 148 14.35 -5.38 -4.39
CA SER A 148 15.52 -5.77 -3.59
C SER A 148 16.04 -7.18 -3.88
N LYS A 149 15.17 -8.09 -4.29
CA LYS A 149 15.47 -9.50 -4.59
C LYS A 149 14.38 -10.14 -5.43
N GLU A 150 14.74 -11.23 -6.13
CA GLU A 150 13.79 -11.95 -7.01
C GLU A 150 12.59 -12.54 -6.27
N LYS A 151 12.80 -13.12 -5.09
CA LYS A 151 11.74 -13.78 -4.31
C LYS A 151 11.45 -13.01 -3.03
N LEU A 152 10.22 -12.56 -2.91
CA LEU A 152 9.70 -11.87 -1.74
C LEU A 152 8.84 -12.79 -0.89
N LYS A 153 8.81 -12.55 0.41
CA LYS A 153 7.85 -13.18 1.33
C LYS A 153 6.65 -12.25 1.44
N ILE A 154 5.62 -12.52 0.65
CA ILE A 154 4.41 -11.69 0.60
C ILE A 154 3.52 -12.03 1.80
N GLN A 155 3.08 -11.04 2.56
CA GLN A 155 2.02 -11.20 3.54
C GLN A 155 0.67 -11.19 2.83
N ILE A 156 -0.10 -12.25 2.95
CA ILE A 156 -1.46 -12.38 2.40
C ILE A 156 -2.43 -12.51 3.56
N LYS A 157 -3.55 -11.77 3.49
CA LYS A 157 -4.60 -11.83 4.50
C LYS A 157 -5.96 -11.54 3.88
N ASP A 158 -6.95 -12.32 4.27
CA ASP A 158 -8.35 -12.03 3.98
C ASP A 158 -9.04 -11.48 5.23
N PHE A 159 -9.98 -10.54 5.01
CA PHE A 159 -10.78 -9.97 6.09
C PHE A 159 -12.20 -9.70 5.62
N GLN A 160 -13.18 -10.24 6.34
CA GLN A 160 -14.59 -10.02 6.03
C GLN A 160 -15.02 -8.63 6.49
N LEU A 161 -15.37 -7.76 5.56
CA LEU A 161 -15.91 -6.45 5.84
C LEU A 161 -17.43 -6.48 6.02
N THR A 162 -17.92 -5.54 6.80
CA THR A 162 -19.35 -5.22 6.92
C THR A 162 -19.64 -3.84 6.34
N SER A 163 -20.91 -3.56 6.06
CA SER A 163 -21.29 -2.23 5.55
C SER A 163 -21.03 -1.17 6.62
N GLY A 164 -20.30 -0.12 6.25
CA GLY A 164 -19.89 0.96 7.14
C GLY A 164 -18.47 0.82 7.68
N ASP A 165 -17.80 -0.32 7.45
CA ASP A 165 -16.37 -0.42 7.75
C ASP A 165 -15.56 0.52 6.88
N VAL A 166 -14.47 1.06 7.43
CA VAL A 166 -13.52 1.92 6.72
C VAL A 166 -12.19 1.21 6.61
N VAL A 167 -11.68 1.09 5.39
CA VAL A 167 -10.33 0.60 5.12
C VAL A 167 -9.40 1.81 4.97
N PHE A 168 -8.28 1.80 5.69
CA PHE A 168 -7.32 2.90 5.68
C PHE A 168 -5.92 2.36 5.35
N LEU A 169 -5.34 2.88 4.28
CA LEU A 169 -3.97 2.60 3.85
C LEU A 169 -3.11 3.84 4.10
N CYS A 170 -1.91 3.68 4.66
CA CYS A 170 -0.99 4.80 4.86
C CYS A 170 0.48 4.37 4.82
N THR A 171 1.35 5.27 4.34
CA THR A 171 2.81 5.15 4.43
C THR A 171 3.31 5.65 5.78
N ASP A 172 4.60 5.49 6.05
CA ASP A 172 5.26 5.89 7.29
C ASP A 172 5.22 7.40 7.52
N GLY A 173 5.24 8.19 6.45
CA GLY A 173 5.05 9.65 6.51
C GLY A 173 3.72 10.08 7.14
N VAL A 174 2.73 9.19 7.20
CA VAL A 174 1.46 9.44 7.88
C VAL A 174 1.48 8.91 9.30
N TYR A 175 1.79 7.64 9.51
CA TYR A 175 1.63 7.04 10.83
C TYR A 175 2.71 7.48 11.83
N ASN A 176 3.90 7.90 11.38
CA ASN A 176 4.94 8.47 12.25
C ASN A 176 4.56 9.85 12.80
N GLU A 177 3.81 10.65 12.00
CA GLU A 177 3.37 12.00 12.39
C GLU A 177 2.09 12.00 13.23
N ILE A 178 1.25 11.01 13.03
CA ILE A 178 -0.08 10.97 13.61
C ILE A 178 -0.05 10.59 15.11
N GLY A 179 0.91 9.75 15.55
CA GLY A 179 1.00 9.26 16.93
C GLY A 179 -0.26 8.53 17.42
N ASP A 180 -0.17 7.90 18.58
CA ASP A 180 -1.26 7.10 19.17
C ASP A 180 -2.55 7.92 19.45
N GLU A 181 -2.43 9.21 19.74
CA GLU A 181 -3.60 10.08 19.95
C GLU A 181 -4.45 10.27 18.70
N CYS A 182 -3.87 10.27 17.52
CA CYS A 182 -4.64 10.48 16.31
C CYS A 182 -5.34 9.21 15.83
N TYR A 183 -4.80 8.02 16.12
CA TYR A 183 -5.55 6.77 15.94
C TYR A 183 -6.82 6.77 16.81
N ASN A 184 -6.74 7.31 18.02
CA ASN A 184 -7.91 7.52 18.88
C ASN A 184 -8.86 8.58 18.31
N ASN A 185 -8.35 9.63 17.68
CA ASN A 185 -9.16 10.68 17.03
C ASN A 185 -9.78 10.24 15.70
N LEU A 186 -9.09 9.42 14.89
CA LEU A 186 -9.67 8.76 13.71
C LEU A 186 -10.85 7.88 14.13
N ARG A 187 -10.69 7.13 15.21
CA ARG A 187 -11.75 6.32 15.81
C ARG A 187 -12.97 7.15 16.25
N GLN A 188 -12.78 8.39 16.74
CA GLN A 188 -13.86 9.27 17.18
C GLN A 188 -14.54 10.04 16.02
N ARG A 189 -13.81 10.35 14.96
CA ARG A 189 -14.32 11.12 13.82
C ARG A 189 -15.01 10.29 12.74
N LEU A 190 -14.69 9.00 12.67
CA LEU A 190 -15.27 8.05 11.71
C LEU A 190 -16.40 7.21 12.33
N SER A 191 -16.68 7.36 13.61
CA SER A 191 -17.80 6.75 14.34
C SER A 191 -18.98 7.72 14.45
#